data_a2f79f6bbd0c43b80bc9aceca7ee394b
#
_entry.id   a2f79f6bbd0c43b80bc9aceca7ee394b
#
_cell.length_a   1.000
_cell.length_b   1.000
_cell.length_c   1.000
_cell.angle_alpha   90.00
_cell.angle_beta   90.00
_cell.angle_gamma   90.00
#
_symmetry.space_group_name_H-M   'P 1'
#
loop_
_entity.id
_entity.type
_entity.pdbx_description
1 polymer ?
#
loop_
_entity_poly.entity_id
_entity_poly.type
_entity_poly.pdbx_seq_one_letter_code
_entity_poly.pdbx_strand_id
1 'polypeptide(L)'
;MGFVNFITIFIVFVVSVLATIYLGKRWLFWFDFYVTGYCRFIYWIVVFIAGLSLIFLKIVNGISTYWLPLFCNTITGLIICCFFVLLIFDTVRWLSKKQVKPNLWLKIAYIVIVVLLFCFGHEMAINPKIVYYQVKINKPANTEHLRIVQLSDIHINELTTHQFIQQMVDDVNKLNADFIVITGDTLDKRLKPFIQNDFDLQFRQLKAKYGTYVIFGNHEYLATNEVNNREEDIISAFRQAGMKVLKDDIISFDDLGITIVGRDDFSSFLYDVKRASLSDLIMFTDTNTPIILLDHQPKDLNEPAELGVDLMISGHTHAGQIFPINLVEKLMYKNTYGLYQNQDHHFTSIVSSGYGFWGPPIRLMTRSEIVVIDIEFEKSIHKE
;
A
#
# COMPACT_ATOMS: atom_id res chain seq x y z
N MET A 1 23.40 -0.70 2.17
CA MET A 1 22.44 -0.26 1.12
C MET A 1 22.92 -0.83 -0.20
N GLY A 2 22.32 -1.96 -0.64
CA GLY A 2 22.92 -2.79 -1.66
C GLY A 2 22.83 -2.20 -3.07
N PHE A 3 23.67 -2.72 -3.96
CA PHE A 3 23.77 -2.38 -5.38
C PHE A 3 22.40 -2.40 -6.12
N VAL A 4 21.49 -3.30 -5.73
CA VAL A 4 20.13 -3.39 -6.29
C VAL A 4 19.29 -2.14 -5.96
N ASN A 5 19.35 -1.62 -4.73
CA ASN A 5 18.63 -0.40 -4.35
C ASN A 5 19.14 0.81 -5.13
N PHE A 6 20.47 0.89 -5.36
CA PHE A 6 21.06 1.97 -6.15
C PHE A 6 20.59 1.91 -7.61
N ILE A 7 20.56 0.74 -8.24
CA ILE A 7 20.08 0.56 -9.61
C ILE A 7 18.61 0.97 -9.74
N THR A 8 17.76 0.56 -8.81
CA THR A 8 16.33 0.90 -8.81
C THR A 8 16.13 2.41 -8.69
N ILE A 9 16.80 3.07 -7.73
CA ILE A 9 16.74 4.52 -7.58
C ILE A 9 17.23 5.24 -8.83
N PHE A 10 18.32 4.75 -9.44
CA PHE A 10 18.86 5.33 -10.67
C PHE A 10 17.89 5.18 -11.86
N ILE A 11 17.27 4.01 -12.02
CA ILE A 11 16.26 3.79 -13.08
C ILE A 11 15.07 4.74 -12.88
N VAL A 12 14.52 4.84 -11.68
CA VAL A 12 13.40 5.74 -11.36
C VAL A 12 13.79 7.19 -11.64
N PHE A 13 14.99 7.61 -11.28
CA PHE A 13 15.49 8.95 -11.58
C PHE A 13 15.57 9.20 -13.10
N VAL A 14 16.18 8.30 -13.86
CA VAL A 14 16.31 8.42 -15.32
C VAL A 14 14.94 8.48 -15.98
N VAL A 15 14.01 7.59 -15.60
CA VAL A 15 12.63 7.58 -16.13
C VAL A 15 11.92 8.90 -15.81
N SER A 16 12.05 9.42 -14.60
CA SER A 16 11.44 10.70 -14.19
C SER A 16 12.01 11.88 -15.01
N VAL A 17 13.32 11.91 -15.23
CA VAL A 17 13.97 12.94 -16.07
C VAL A 17 13.48 12.86 -17.53
N LEU A 18 13.44 11.66 -18.11
CA LEU A 18 12.97 11.46 -19.49
C LEU A 18 11.49 11.86 -19.65
N ALA A 19 10.63 11.47 -18.69
CA ALA A 19 9.22 11.88 -18.68
C ALA A 19 9.07 13.40 -18.56
N THR A 20 9.88 14.04 -17.71
CA THR A 20 9.89 15.51 -17.54
C THR A 20 10.31 16.21 -18.83
N ILE A 21 11.36 15.73 -19.50
CA ILE A 21 11.80 16.29 -20.80
C ILE A 21 10.72 16.10 -21.86
N TYR A 22 10.10 14.93 -21.93
CA TYR A 22 8.99 14.66 -22.84
C TYR A 22 7.85 15.67 -22.62
N LEU A 23 7.34 15.78 -21.38
CA LEU A 23 6.27 16.71 -21.02
C LEU A 23 6.62 18.15 -21.39
N GLY A 24 7.79 18.64 -21.02
CA GLY A 24 8.21 20.00 -21.32
C GLY A 24 8.25 20.28 -22.81
N LYS A 25 8.81 19.37 -23.63
CA LYS A 25 8.81 19.53 -25.08
C LYS A 25 7.39 19.49 -25.67
N ARG A 26 6.53 18.59 -25.15
CA ARG A 26 5.16 18.43 -25.66
C ARG A 26 4.27 19.61 -25.28
N TRP A 27 4.41 20.18 -24.09
CA TRP A 27 3.66 21.37 -23.71
C TRP A 27 4.03 22.59 -24.56
N LEU A 28 5.31 22.80 -24.89
CA LEU A 28 5.70 23.85 -25.83
C LEU A 28 5.00 23.68 -27.18
N PHE A 29 4.94 22.44 -27.70
CA PHE A 29 4.26 22.15 -28.96
C PHE A 29 2.74 22.27 -28.88
N TRP A 30 2.10 21.72 -27.82
CA TRP A 30 0.65 21.66 -27.67
C TRP A 30 0.03 23.03 -27.44
N PHE A 31 0.68 23.86 -26.64
CA PHE A 31 0.16 25.17 -26.24
C PHE A 31 0.74 26.33 -27.05
N ASP A 32 1.54 26.04 -28.08
CA ASP A 32 2.20 27.04 -28.92
C ASP A 32 3.03 28.06 -28.11
N PHE A 33 3.61 27.60 -27.00
CA PHE A 33 4.48 28.46 -26.19
C PHE A 33 5.78 28.73 -26.93
N TYR A 34 5.91 29.98 -27.41
CA TYR A 34 7.15 30.43 -28.01
C TYR A 34 8.00 31.13 -26.97
N VAL A 35 8.91 30.38 -26.34
CA VAL A 35 9.80 30.87 -25.30
C VAL A 35 11.24 30.93 -25.81
N THR A 36 11.88 32.09 -25.67
CA THR A 36 13.26 32.33 -26.11
C THR A 36 14.11 32.90 -25.00
N GLY A 37 15.41 32.83 -25.15
CA GLY A 37 16.37 33.40 -24.21
C GLY A 37 16.10 33.02 -22.76
N TYR A 38 16.05 34.01 -21.89
CA TYR A 38 15.88 33.85 -20.45
C TYR A 38 14.54 33.18 -20.08
N CYS A 39 13.46 33.49 -20.80
CA CYS A 39 12.14 32.87 -20.57
C CYS A 39 12.17 31.35 -20.81
N ARG A 40 12.97 30.90 -21.80
CA ARG A 40 13.15 29.45 -22.04
C ARG A 40 13.89 28.77 -20.92
N PHE A 41 14.86 29.43 -20.33
CA PHE A 41 15.59 28.93 -19.18
C PHE A 41 14.66 28.79 -17.95
N ILE A 42 13.90 29.83 -17.63
CA ILE A 42 12.91 29.78 -16.52
C ILE A 42 11.87 28.67 -16.76
N TYR A 43 11.34 28.55 -17.96
CA TYR A 43 10.37 27.51 -18.30
C TYR A 43 10.90 26.11 -17.93
N TRP A 44 12.14 25.79 -18.33
CA TRP A 44 12.74 24.49 -18.04
C TRP A 44 12.99 24.30 -16.55
N ILE A 45 13.39 25.33 -15.82
CA ILE A 45 13.51 25.26 -14.37
C ILE A 45 12.17 24.86 -13.72
N VAL A 46 11.09 25.54 -14.10
CA VAL A 46 9.75 25.23 -13.56
C VAL A 46 9.32 23.80 -13.90
N VAL A 47 9.51 23.39 -15.15
CA VAL A 47 9.19 22.02 -15.59
C VAL A 47 9.98 20.96 -14.82
N PHE A 48 11.28 21.18 -14.58
CA PHE A 48 12.11 20.26 -13.81
C PHE A 48 11.75 20.23 -12.32
N ILE A 49 11.48 21.38 -11.72
CA ILE A 49 10.99 21.44 -10.32
C ILE A 49 9.69 20.66 -10.17
N ALA A 50 8.75 20.85 -11.08
CA ALA A 50 7.49 20.12 -11.07
C ALA A 50 7.69 18.62 -11.31
N GLY A 51 8.43 18.23 -12.36
CA GLY A 51 8.63 16.82 -12.74
C GLY A 51 9.48 16.00 -11.75
N LEU A 52 10.33 16.66 -10.97
CA LEU A 52 11.21 16.02 -9.97
C LEU A 52 10.78 16.33 -8.54
N SER A 53 9.56 16.82 -8.34
CA SER A 53 9.06 17.28 -7.02
C SER A 53 9.11 16.20 -5.93
N LEU A 54 8.85 14.92 -6.24
CA LEU A 54 9.00 13.83 -5.27
C LEU A 54 10.47 13.57 -4.89
N ILE A 55 11.38 13.70 -5.86
CA ILE A 55 12.81 13.54 -5.60
C ILE A 55 13.29 14.70 -4.73
N PHE A 56 12.83 15.91 -5.05
CA PHE A 56 13.10 17.09 -4.23
C PHE A 56 12.59 16.92 -2.80
N LEU A 57 11.37 16.40 -2.61
CA LEU A 57 10.82 16.13 -1.28
C LEU A 57 11.68 15.12 -0.49
N LYS A 58 12.26 14.11 -1.16
CA LYS A 58 13.17 13.15 -0.52
C LYS A 58 14.51 13.79 -0.08
N ILE A 59 15.00 14.76 -0.85
CA ILE A 59 16.28 15.46 -0.53
C ILE A 59 16.09 16.42 0.63
N VAL A 60 14.95 17.07 0.72
CA VAL A 60 14.59 18.05 1.77
C VAL A 60 14.06 17.35 3.04
N ASN A 61 14.52 16.14 3.31
CA ASN A 61 14.15 15.39 4.52
C ASN A 61 14.45 16.22 5.79
N GLY A 62 13.39 16.46 6.58
CA GLY A 62 13.47 17.19 7.85
C GLY A 62 12.65 18.48 7.91
N ILE A 63 12.14 19.00 6.79
CA ILE A 63 11.19 20.10 6.81
C ILE A 63 9.80 19.52 7.15
N SER A 64 9.48 19.52 8.42
CA SER A 64 8.19 19.11 8.98
C SER A 64 7.13 20.19 8.74
N THR A 65 6.83 20.50 7.49
CA THR A 65 5.73 21.40 7.14
C THR A 65 4.68 20.65 6.31
N TYR A 66 3.41 20.81 6.65
CA TYR A 66 2.30 20.23 5.91
C TYR A 66 2.27 20.64 4.43
N TRP A 67 2.60 21.91 4.13
CA TRP A 67 2.42 22.51 2.79
C TRP A 67 3.38 21.97 1.73
N LEU A 68 4.62 21.68 2.09
CA LEU A 68 5.60 21.21 1.12
C LEU A 68 5.30 19.77 0.63
N PRO A 69 5.04 18.78 1.50
CA PRO A 69 4.57 17.47 1.07
C PRO A 69 3.27 17.53 0.27
N LEU A 70 2.30 18.35 0.69
CA LEU A 70 1.04 18.53 -0.03
C LEU A 70 1.29 19.02 -1.45
N PHE A 71 2.08 20.08 -1.62
CA PHE A 71 2.42 20.65 -2.92
C PHE A 71 3.15 19.61 -3.80
N CYS A 72 4.22 19.00 -3.29
CA CYS A 72 5.03 18.05 -4.06
C CYS A 72 4.22 16.82 -4.50
N ASN A 73 3.43 16.22 -3.60
CA ASN A 73 2.62 15.05 -3.92
C ASN A 73 1.49 15.41 -4.92
N THR A 74 0.81 16.55 -4.74
CA THR A 74 -0.25 17.00 -5.65
C THR A 74 0.31 17.28 -7.05
N ILE A 75 1.42 18.02 -7.14
CA ILE A 75 2.08 18.31 -8.43
C ILE A 75 2.52 17.01 -9.11
N THR A 76 3.10 16.08 -8.38
CA THR A 76 3.49 14.79 -8.96
C THR A 76 2.28 14.03 -9.51
N GLY A 77 1.17 13.99 -8.78
CA GLY A 77 -0.06 13.37 -9.26
C GLY A 77 -0.57 14.02 -10.55
N LEU A 78 -0.57 15.35 -10.62
CA LEU A 78 -0.94 16.08 -11.82
C LEU A 78 0.02 15.80 -12.99
N ILE A 79 1.32 15.77 -12.76
CA ILE A 79 2.35 15.44 -13.77
C ILE A 79 2.13 14.03 -14.35
N ILE A 80 1.82 13.06 -13.50
CA ILE A 80 1.51 11.69 -13.92
C ILE A 80 0.26 11.69 -14.82
N CYS A 81 -0.81 12.37 -14.42
CA CYS A 81 -2.02 12.50 -15.24
C CYS A 81 -1.72 13.20 -16.57
N CYS A 82 -0.95 14.30 -16.56
CA CYS A 82 -0.51 15.01 -17.74
C CYS A 82 0.26 14.07 -18.72
N PHE A 83 1.17 13.28 -18.17
CA PHE A 83 1.97 12.36 -18.97
C PHE A 83 1.09 11.33 -19.69
N PHE A 84 0.19 10.65 -18.99
CA PHE A 84 -0.66 9.64 -19.61
C PHE A 84 -1.63 10.22 -20.65
N VAL A 85 -2.26 11.36 -20.34
CA VAL A 85 -3.18 11.99 -21.30
C VAL A 85 -2.44 12.45 -22.55
N LEU A 86 -1.25 13.06 -22.42
CA LEU A 86 -0.43 13.42 -23.58
C LEU A 86 0.04 12.20 -24.37
N LEU A 87 0.45 11.16 -23.69
CA LEU A 87 0.89 9.93 -24.33
C LEU A 87 -0.23 9.34 -25.20
N ILE A 88 -1.45 9.28 -24.68
CA ILE A 88 -2.63 8.80 -25.43
C ILE A 88 -2.91 9.72 -26.62
N PHE A 89 -2.95 11.03 -26.42
CA PHE A 89 -3.23 11.98 -27.49
C PHE A 89 -2.18 11.95 -28.58
N ASP A 90 -0.90 11.86 -28.22
CA ASP A 90 0.19 11.78 -29.20
C ASP A 90 0.17 10.44 -29.97
N THR A 91 -0.17 9.34 -29.29
CA THR A 91 -0.34 8.03 -29.93
C THR A 91 -1.49 8.06 -30.94
N VAL A 92 -2.66 8.60 -30.57
CA VAL A 92 -3.80 8.75 -31.49
C VAL A 92 -3.44 9.62 -32.70
N ARG A 93 -2.72 10.72 -32.47
CA ARG A 93 -2.25 11.59 -33.57
C ARG A 93 -1.27 10.88 -34.50
N TRP A 94 -0.34 10.13 -33.94
CA TRP A 94 0.62 9.34 -34.69
C TRP A 94 -0.07 8.27 -35.56
N LEU A 95 -1.00 7.51 -34.96
CA LEU A 95 -1.78 6.49 -35.69
C LEU A 95 -2.66 7.10 -36.77
N SER A 96 -3.26 8.27 -36.55
CA SER A 96 -4.10 8.97 -37.52
C SER A 96 -3.29 9.72 -38.58
N LYS A 97 -1.94 9.68 -38.53
CA LYS A 97 -1.02 10.42 -39.42
C LYS A 97 -1.27 11.95 -39.47
N LYS A 98 -2.01 12.49 -38.50
CA LYS A 98 -2.30 13.92 -38.41
C LYS A 98 -1.14 14.65 -37.72
N GLN A 99 -0.35 15.38 -38.47
CA GLN A 99 0.75 16.17 -37.92
C GLN A 99 0.38 17.62 -37.59
N VAL A 100 -0.90 17.96 -37.70
CA VAL A 100 -1.39 19.33 -37.42
C VAL A 100 -1.30 19.62 -35.90
N LYS A 101 -0.92 20.87 -35.57
CA LYS A 101 -0.94 21.35 -34.22
C LYS A 101 -2.34 21.24 -33.58
N PRO A 102 -2.46 20.95 -32.28
CA PRO A 102 -3.75 20.89 -31.62
C PRO A 102 -4.51 22.22 -31.71
N ASN A 103 -5.76 22.15 -32.11
CA ASN A 103 -6.65 23.32 -32.04
C ASN A 103 -7.08 23.65 -30.62
N LEU A 104 -7.76 24.77 -30.44
CA LEU A 104 -8.20 25.21 -29.10
C LEU A 104 -9.04 24.15 -28.37
N TRP A 105 -9.95 23.48 -29.06
CA TRP A 105 -10.80 22.46 -28.44
C TRP A 105 -10.03 21.26 -27.94
N LEU A 106 -9.00 20.81 -28.66
CA LEU A 106 -8.12 19.74 -28.20
C LEU A 106 -7.27 20.16 -26.99
N LYS A 107 -6.83 21.43 -26.93
CA LYS A 107 -6.11 21.96 -25.77
C LYS A 107 -7.00 22.02 -24.54
N ILE A 108 -8.25 22.48 -24.70
CA ILE A 108 -9.26 22.49 -23.62
C ILE A 108 -9.57 21.06 -23.18
N ALA A 109 -9.83 20.15 -24.13
CA ALA A 109 -10.09 18.75 -23.83
C ALA A 109 -8.96 18.11 -23.04
N TYR A 110 -7.69 18.38 -23.41
CA TYR A 110 -6.53 17.91 -22.67
C TYR A 110 -6.58 18.36 -21.19
N ILE A 111 -6.77 19.66 -20.95
CA ILE A 111 -6.81 20.21 -19.59
C ILE A 111 -7.97 19.59 -18.79
N VAL A 112 -9.15 19.52 -19.38
CA VAL A 112 -10.34 18.97 -18.73
C VAL A 112 -10.13 17.49 -18.38
N ILE A 113 -9.60 16.70 -19.31
CA ILE A 113 -9.34 15.26 -19.06
C ILE A 113 -8.28 15.07 -17.95
N VAL A 114 -7.22 15.89 -17.92
CA VAL A 114 -6.20 15.83 -16.86
C VAL A 114 -6.83 16.10 -15.50
N VAL A 115 -7.65 17.17 -15.40
CA VAL A 115 -8.32 17.52 -14.14
C VAL A 115 -9.28 16.42 -13.71
N LEU A 116 -10.11 15.92 -14.63
CA LEU A 116 -11.05 14.83 -14.33
C LEU A 116 -10.33 13.56 -13.91
N LEU A 117 -9.23 13.20 -14.59
CA LEU A 117 -8.43 12.02 -14.25
C LEU A 117 -7.79 12.15 -12.86
N PHE A 118 -7.27 13.35 -12.54
CA PHE A 118 -6.71 13.62 -11.22
C PHE A 118 -7.78 13.55 -10.13
N CYS A 119 -8.93 14.22 -10.31
CA CYS A 119 -10.04 14.17 -9.35
C CYS A 119 -10.57 12.74 -9.16
N PHE A 120 -10.74 12.00 -10.25
CA PHE A 120 -11.16 10.59 -10.18
C PHE A 120 -10.12 9.73 -9.46
N GLY A 121 -8.84 9.88 -9.78
CA GLY A 121 -7.76 9.16 -9.13
C GLY A 121 -7.64 9.49 -7.64
N HIS A 122 -7.88 10.75 -7.27
CA HIS A 122 -7.93 11.18 -5.89
C HIS A 122 -9.10 10.55 -5.13
N GLU A 123 -10.28 10.56 -5.73
CA GLU A 123 -11.47 9.89 -5.17
C GLU A 123 -11.23 8.41 -4.91
N MET A 124 -10.56 7.72 -5.84
CA MET A 124 -10.21 6.30 -5.69
C MET A 124 -9.19 6.06 -4.56
N ALA A 125 -8.38 7.06 -4.22
CA ALA A 125 -7.37 6.95 -3.17
C ALA A 125 -7.93 7.21 -1.76
N ILE A 126 -8.91 8.12 -1.62
CA ILE A 126 -9.41 8.56 -0.31
C ILE A 126 -10.74 7.94 0.12
N ASN A 127 -11.49 7.34 -0.82
CA ASN A 127 -12.77 6.68 -0.55
C ASN A 127 -12.64 5.17 -0.74
N PRO A 128 -12.25 4.41 0.30
CA PRO A 128 -12.06 2.97 0.22
C PRO A 128 -13.40 2.25 -0.06
N LYS A 129 -13.32 1.16 -0.81
CA LYS A 129 -14.42 0.21 -0.93
C LYS A 129 -14.27 -0.88 0.13
N ILE A 130 -15.38 -1.53 0.48
CA ILE A 130 -15.36 -2.75 1.28
C ILE A 130 -15.41 -3.94 0.33
N VAL A 131 -14.44 -4.84 0.45
CA VAL A 131 -14.33 -6.05 -0.38
C VAL A 131 -14.52 -7.28 0.50
N TYR A 132 -15.39 -8.19 0.06
CA TYR A 132 -15.71 -9.41 0.80
C TYR A 132 -15.11 -10.62 0.10
N TYR A 133 -14.40 -11.47 0.87
CA TYR A 133 -13.95 -12.78 0.44
C TYR A 133 -14.55 -13.84 1.36
N GLN A 134 -14.96 -14.97 0.77
CA GLN A 134 -15.35 -16.18 1.48
C GLN A 134 -14.22 -17.20 1.33
N VAL A 135 -13.74 -17.73 2.45
CA VAL A 135 -12.67 -18.72 2.50
C VAL A 135 -13.18 -19.94 3.24
N LYS A 136 -12.98 -21.11 2.66
CA LYS A 136 -13.25 -22.38 3.34
C LYS A 136 -11.93 -23.00 3.74
N ILE A 137 -11.78 -23.34 5.02
CA ILE A 137 -10.65 -24.07 5.57
C ILE A 137 -11.10 -25.47 5.97
N ASN A 138 -10.53 -26.48 5.30
CA ASN A 138 -10.89 -27.88 5.49
C ASN A 138 -10.12 -28.50 6.68
N LYS A 139 -10.06 -27.78 7.80
CA LYS A 139 -9.53 -28.26 9.07
C LYS A 139 -10.56 -27.98 10.18
N PRO A 140 -10.61 -28.85 11.21
CA PRO A 140 -11.54 -28.68 12.32
C PRO A 140 -11.15 -27.47 13.18
N ALA A 141 -12.13 -26.67 13.54
CA ALA A 141 -12.03 -25.59 14.54
C ALA A 141 -13.17 -25.71 15.56
N ASN A 142 -13.04 -25.03 16.70
CA ASN A 142 -14.08 -24.98 17.74
C ASN A 142 -15.16 -23.93 17.42
N THR A 143 -15.09 -23.31 16.25
CA THR A 143 -16.10 -22.38 15.72
C THR A 143 -16.40 -22.76 14.26
N GLU A 144 -17.65 -22.53 13.81
CA GLU A 144 -18.03 -22.80 12.41
C GLU A 144 -17.66 -21.61 11.51
N HIS A 145 -17.70 -20.40 12.04
CA HIS A 145 -17.48 -19.17 11.27
C HIS A 145 -16.57 -18.20 12.01
N LEU A 146 -15.80 -17.44 11.27
CA LEU A 146 -14.95 -16.39 11.76
C LEU A 146 -14.88 -15.24 10.76
N ARG A 147 -15.00 -13.99 11.24
CA ARG A 147 -14.84 -12.80 10.41
C ARG A 147 -13.56 -12.06 10.76
N ILE A 148 -12.66 -11.95 9.79
CA ILE A 148 -11.47 -11.11 9.89
C ILE A 148 -11.68 -9.85 9.05
N VAL A 149 -11.44 -8.68 9.63
CA VAL A 149 -11.34 -7.42 8.89
C VAL A 149 -9.87 -7.05 8.75
N GLN A 150 -9.41 -7.00 7.51
CA GLN A 150 -8.04 -6.61 7.19
C GLN A 150 -7.97 -5.14 6.81
N LEU A 151 -7.07 -4.43 7.46
CA LEU A 151 -6.50 -3.16 7.04
C LEU A 151 -5.06 -3.41 6.61
N SER A 152 -4.56 -2.64 5.66
CA SER A 152 -3.15 -2.70 5.21
C SER A 152 -2.73 -1.38 4.62
N ASP A 153 -1.45 -1.08 4.66
CA ASP A 153 -0.86 0.02 3.89
C ASP A 153 -1.60 1.35 4.12
N ILE A 154 -1.76 1.72 5.40
CA ILE A 154 -2.45 2.96 5.79
C ILE A 154 -1.58 4.17 5.48
N HIS A 155 -0.24 4.02 5.60
CA HIS A 155 0.76 5.04 5.29
C HIS A 155 0.53 6.38 5.98
N ILE A 156 0.37 6.33 7.30
CA ILE A 156 0.21 7.55 8.11
C ILE A 156 1.43 8.45 7.95
N ASN A 157 1.17 9.68 7.51
CA ASN A 157 2.19 10.70 7.24
C ASN A 157 1.66 12.11 7.59
N GLU A 158 2.40 13.14 7.24
CA GLU A 158 2.06 14.55 7.54
C GLU A 158 0.77 15.03 6.88
N LEU A 159 0.26 14.34 5.86
CA LEU A 159 -0.98 14.68 5.14
C LEU A 159 -2.20 13.91 5.67
N THR A 160 -1.98 12.93 6.53
CA THR A 160 -3.06 12.14 7.12
C THR A 160 -3.90 13.00 8.05
N THR A 161 -5.22 12.99 7.85
CA THR A 161 -6.16 13.78 8.63
C THR A 161 -6.88 12.92 9.66
N HIS A 162 -7.32 13.55 10.76
CA HIS A 162 -8.20 12.90 11.72
C HIS A 162 -9.49 12.35 11.09
N GLN A 163 -10.04 13.07 10.12
CA GLN A 163 -11.25 12.63 9.42
C GLN A 163 -11.02 11.32 8.66
N PHE A 164 -9.87 11.18 8.00
CA PHE A 164 -9.52 9.97 7.26
C PHE A 164 -9.38 8.75 8.18
N ILE A 165 -8.70 8.91 9.32
CA ILE A 165 -8.55 7.83 10.31
C ILE A 165 -9.89 7.54 11.01
N GLN A 166 -10.69 8.56 11.35
CA GLN A 166 -11.99 8.35 12.00
C GLN A 166 -12.96 7.61 11.07
N GLN A 167 -12.97 7.96 9.78
CA GLN A 167 -13.77 7.22 8.80
C GLN A 167 -13.37 5.75 8.72
N MET A 168 -12.06 5.46 8.74
CA MET A 168 -11.54 4.08 8.80
C MET A 168 -12.10 3.33 10.00
N VAL A 169 -11.99 3.93 11.18
CA VAL A 169 -12.47 3.33 12.43
C VAL A 169 -13.97 3.10 12.39
N ASP A 170 -14.73 4.10 11.95
CA ASP A 170 -16.19 4.01 11.88
C ASP A 170 -16.66 2.94 10.88
N ASP A 171 -16.00 2.83 9.74
CA ASP A 171 -16.35 1.85 8.72
C ASP A 171 -15.98 0.43 9.15
N VAL A 172 -14.79 0.24 9.75
CA VAL A 172 -14.39 -1.06 10.32
C VAL A 172 -15.31 -1.51 11.42
N ASN A 173 -15.70 -0.62 12.34
CA ASN A 173 -16.57 -0.96 13.47
C ASN A 173 -17.99 -1.41 13.05
N LYS A 174 -18.48 -1.00 11.87
CA LYS A 174 -19.76 -1.45 11.30
C LYS A 174 -19.70 -2.89 10.78
N LEU A 175 -18.50 -3.45 10.59
CA LEU A 175 -18.30 -4.76 9.96
C LEU A 175 -18.42 -5.92 10.95
N ASN A 176 -18.52 -5.66 12.26
CA ASN A 176 -18.66 -6.68 13.32
C ASN A 176 -17.55 -7.74 13.24
N ALA A 177 -16.30 -7.31 13.26
CA ALA A 177 -15.13 -8.16 13.16
C ALA A 177 -14.96 -9.06 14.41
N ASP A 178 -14.61 -10.32 14.21
CA ASP A 178 -14.05 -11.17 15.26
C ASP A 178 -12.60 -10.77 15.52
N PHE A 179 -11.83 -10.57 14.46
CA PHE A 179 -10.46 -10.05 14.48
C PHE A 179 -10.31 -8.86 13.55
N ILE A 180 -9.55 -7.87 13.95
CA ILE A 180 -8.99 -6.86 13.06
C ILE A 180 -7.51 -7.16 12.90
N VAL A 181 -7.03 -7.27 11.65
CA VAL A 181 -5.62 -7.48 11.35
C VAL A 181 -5.10 -6.32 10.51
N ILE A 182 -3.96 -5.75 10.91
CA ILE A 182 -3.29 -4.70 10.16
C ILE A 182 -2.00 -5.30 9.61
N THR A 183 -1.99 -5.53 8.30
CA THR A 183 -0.93 -6.30 7.65
C THR A 183 0.23 -5.44 7.18
N GLY A 184 0.72 -4.55 8.05
CA GLY A 184 1.91 -3.72 7.86
C GLY A 184 1.67 -2.40 7.14
N ASP A 185 2.73 -1.61 7.06
CA ASP A 185 2.77 -0.27 6.47
C ASP A 185 1.68 0.66 7.05
N THR A 186 1.51 0.60 8.38
CA THR A 186 0.67 1.54 9.12
C THR A 186 1.26 2.94 9.06
N LEU A 187 2.58 3.06 9.21
CA LEU A 187 3.35 4.29 9.06
C LEU A 187 3.84 4.45 7.62
N ASP A 188 4.06 5.68 7.13
CA ASP A 188 4.75 5.86 5.83
C ASP A 188 6.28 5.83 6.01
N LYS A 189 6.86 6.74 6.77
CA LYS A 189 8.33 6.85 6.95
C LYS A 189 8.74 7.32 8.32
N ARG A 190 7.80 7.76 9.13
CA ARG A 190 8.04 8.38 10.43
C ARG A 190 6.96 8.02 11.42
N LEU A 191 7.36 7.80 12.66
CA LEU A 191 6.46 7.61 13.79
C LEU A 191 5.81 8.93 14.25
N LYS A 192 6.53 10.04 14.06
CA LYS A 192 6.14 11.36 14.56
C LYS A 192 4.72 11.81 14.18
N PRO A 193 4.24 11.68 12.91
CA PRO A 193 2.86 12.03 12.57
C PRO A 193 1.82 11.23 13.35
N PHE A 194 2.08 9.95 13.63
CA PHE A 194 1.19 9.08 14.39
C PHE A 194 1.02 9.59 15.84
N ILE A 195 2.14 9.97 16.48
CA ILE A 195 2.13 10.45 17.87
C ILE A 195 1.62 11.89 17.97
N GLN A 196 2.09 12.81 17.10
CA GLN A 196 1.76 14.24 17.21
C GLN A 196 0.29 14.57 16.91
N ASN A 197 -0.39 13.71 16.16
CA ASN A 197 -1.80 13.86 15.86
C ASN A 197 -2.68 12.95 16.74
N ASP A 198 -2.16 12.38 17.82
CA ASP A 198 -2.91 11.53 18.75
C ASP A 198 -3.75 10.44 18.05
N PHE A 199 -3.23 9.88 16.94
CA PHE A 199 -3.94 8.83 16.18
C PHE A 199 -4.12 7.56 16.99
N ASP A 200 -3.28 7.30 17.98
CA ASP A 200 -3.45 6.20 18.95
C ASP A 200 -4.83 6.23 19.61
N LEU A 201 -5.37 7.41 19.93
CA LEU A 201 -6.70 7.56 20.52
C LEU A 201 -7.82 7.13 19.56
N GLN A 202 -7.64 7.33 18.25
CA GLN A 202 -8.60 6.87 17.25
C GLN A 202 -8.50 5.36 17.03
N PHE A 203 -7.28 4.81 16.92
CA PHE A 203 -7.08 3.36 16.78
C PHE A 203 -7.61 2.56 17.96
N ARG A 204 -7.56 3.09 19.20
CA ARG A 204 -8.20 2.49 20.39
C ARG A 204 -9.72 2.31 20.25
N GLN A 205 -10.37 3.02 19.34
CA GLN A 205 -11.81 2.90 19.09
C GLN A 205 -12.15 1.73 18.15
N LEU A 206 -11.17 1.06 17.57
CA LEU A 206 -11.38 -0.16 16.79
C LEU A 206 -11.95 -1.26 17.70
N LYS A 207 -13.01 -1.91 17.21
CA LYS A 207 -13.77 -2.92 17.98
C LYS A 207 -13.72 -4.27 17.26
N ALA A 208 -13.13 -5.26 17.91
CA ALA A 208 -13.16 -6.64 17.47
C ALA A 208 -13.30 -7.55 18.68
N LYS A 209 -14.00 -8.67 18.53
CA LYS A 209 -14.30 -9.61 19.62
C LYS A 209 -13.02 -10.15 20.28
N TYR A 210 -12.02 -10.47 19.48
CA TYR A 210 -10.75 -11.05 19.95
C TYR A 210 -9.58 -10.06 19.85
N GLY A 211 -9.84 -8.82 19.40
CA GLY A 211 -8.89 -7.72 19.39
C GLY A 211 -8.29 -7.38 18.04
N THR A 212 -7.39 -6.40 18.05
CA THR A 212 -6.70 -5.87 16.88
C THR A 212 -5.23 -6.30 16.92
N TYR A 213 -4.75 -6.85 15.81
CA TYR A 213 -3.39 -7.35 15.64
C TYR A 213 -2.70 -6.61 14.51
N VAL A 214 -1.43 -6.30 14.69
CA VAL A 214 -0.63 -5.59 13.70
C VAL A 214 0.72 -6.30 13.50
N ILE A 215 1.14 -6.43 12.25
CA ILE A 215 2.49 -6.83 11.89
C ILE A 215 3.26 -5.63 11.30
N PHE A 216 4.56 -5.73 11.25
CA PHE A 216 5.38 -4.75 10.55
C PHE A 216 5.35 -4.97 9.03
N GLY A 217 5.35 -3.85 8.29
CA GLY A 217 5.74 -3.78 6.89
C GLY A 217 7.10 -3.12 6.72
N ASN A 218 7.52 -2.93 5.48
CA ASN A 218 8.82 -2.32 5.21
C ASN A 218 8.88 -0.83 5.59
N HIS A 219 7.76 -0.15 5.71
CA HIS A 219 7.69 1.25 6.09
C HIS A 219 7.84 1.46 7.60
N GLU A 220 7.47 0.52 8.45
CA GLU A 220 7.84 0.55 9.88
C GLU A 220 9.35 0.58 10.04
N TYR A 221 10.09 -0.20 9.23
CA TYR A 221 11.55 -0.15 9.22
C TYR A 221 12.12 1.16 8.67
N LEU A 222 11.46 1.82 7.71
CA LEU A 222 11.85 3.17 7.31
C LEU A 222 11.69 4.18 8.45
N ALA A 223 10.69 3.99 9.30
CA ALA A 223 10.45 4.86 10.45
C ALA A 223 11.51 4.72 11.54
N THR A 224 12.21 3.60 11.65
CA THR A 224 13.35 3.43 12.59
C THR A 224 14.58 4.23 12.18
N ASN A 225 14.71 4.67 10.92
CA ASN A 225 15.80 5.55 10.47
C ASN A 225 15.62 7.02 10.92
N GLU A 226 14.49 7.38 11.50
CA GLU A 226 14.31 8.71 12.06
C GLU A 226 15.19 8.87 13.31
N VAL A 227 15.85 10.01 13.42
CA VAL A 227 16.75 10.29 14.56
C VAL A 227 15.97 10.10 15.88
N ASN A 228 16.47 9.21 16.72
CA ASN A 228 15.94 8.80 18.02
C ASN A 228 14.71 7.87 18.00
N ASN A 229 14.25 7.34 16.88
CA ASN A 229 13.22 6.31 16.87
C ASN A 229 13.88 4.93 16.84
N ARG A 230 13.53 4.09 17.79
CA ARG A 230 13.88 2.68 17.81
C ARG A 230 12.64 1.86 17.47
N GLU A 231 12.85 0.62 17.11
CA GLU A 231 11.77 -0.34 16.86
C GLU A 231 10.82 -0.44 18.06
N GLU A 232 11.37 -0.46 19.29
CA GLU A 232 10.60 -0.50 20.52
C GLU A 232 9.67 0.70 20.68
N ASP A 233 10.02 1.87 20.16
CA ASP A 233 9.18 3.07 20.21
C ASP A 233 7.93 2.90 19.31
N ILE A 234 8.09 2.27 18.14
CA ILE A 234 6.96 1.93 17.24
C ILE A 234 6.07 0.87 17.89
N ILE A 235 6.66 -0.20 18.43
CA ILE A 235 5.93 -1.26 19.14
C ILE A 235 5.15 -0.66 20.32
N SER A 236 5.78 0.23 21.08
CA SER A 236 5.14 0.91 22.21
C SER A 236 3.95 1.77 21.78
N ALA A 237 4.11 2.55 20.69
CA ALA A 237 3.05 3.38 20.13
C ALA A 237 1.85 2.54 19.65
N PHE A 238 2.10 1.42 18.97
CA PHE A 238 1.04 0.51 18.51
C PHE A 238 0.33 -0.16 19.69
N ARG A 239 1.07 -0.58 20.72
CA ARG A 239 0.46 -1.11 21.98
C ARG A 239 -0.37 -0.06 22.69
N GLN A 240 0.10 1.18 22.75
CA GLN A 240 -0.68 2.31 23.29
C GLN A 240 -1.95 2.57 22.49
N ALA A 241 -1.94 2.33 21.19
CA ALA A 241 -3.11 2.39 20.32
C ALA A 241 -4.06 1.19 20.46
N GLY A 242 -3.81 0.27 21.41
CA GLY A 242 -4.67 -0.90 21.66
C GLY A 242 -4.42 -2.08 20.71
N MET A 243 -3.34 -2.05 19.91
CA MET A 243 -2.99 -3.10 18.99
C MET A 243 -1.98 -4.09 19.61
N LYS A 244 -2.16 -5.38 19.32
CA LYS A 244 -1.18 -6.42 19.66
C LYS A 244 -0.21 -6.57 18.49
N VAL A 245 1.07 -6.28 18.72
CA VAL A 245 2.11 -6.40 17.70
C VAL A 245 2.57 -7.85 17.64
N LEU A 246 2.47 -8.44 16.45
CA LEU A 246 3.02 -9.77 16.14
C LEU A 246 4.23 -9.58 15.23
N LYS A 247 5.40 -9.88 15.75
CA LYS A 247 6.67 -9.78 15.02
C LYS A 247 7.46 -11.06 15.23
N ASP A 248 7.39 -11.95 14.24
CA ASP A 248 7.83 -13.34 14.38
C ASP A 248 7.23 -14.01 15.63
N ASP A 249 5.92 -13.83 15.80
CA ASP A 249 5.19 -14.23 17.00
C ASP A 249 3.95 -15.07 16.65
N ILE A 250 3.50 -15.88 17.61
CA ILE A 250 2.43 -16.87 17.42
C ILE A 250 1.41 -16.67 18.54
N ILE A 251 0.14 -16.64 18.18
CA ILE A 251 -0.96 -16.67 19.15
C ILE A 251 -1.92 -17.80 18.81
N SER A 252 -2.11 -18.71 19.75
CA SER A 252 -3.14 -19.75 19.66
C SER A 252 -4.38 -19.33 20.44
N PHE A 253 -5.54 -19.58 19.88
CA PHE A 253 -6.85 -19.35 20.48
C PHE A 253 -7.51 -20.71 20.71
N ASP A 254 -7.26 -21.27 21.87
CA ASP A 254 -7.72 -22.64 22.23
C ASP A 254 -9.25 -22.75 22.20
N ASP A 255 -9.95 -21.69 22.60
CA ASP A 255 -11.42 -21.61 22.54
C ASP A 255 -11.98 -21.61 21.12
N LEU A 256 -11.20 -21.18 20.14
CA LEU A 256 -11.55 -21.21 18.71
C LEU A 256 -10.91 -22.38 17.98
N GLY A 257 -9.85 -22.97 18.52
CA GLY A 257 -9.06 -24.00 17.86
C GLY A 257 -8.32 -23.49 16.62
N ILE A 258 -7.79 -22.23 16.67
CA ILE A 258 -7.06 -21.61 15.55
C ILE A 258 -5.75 -20.99 16.03
N THR A 259 -4.81 -20.84 15.12
CA THR A 259 -3.52 -20.17 15.38
C THR A 259 -3.33 -19.02 14.39
N ILE A 260 -2.92 -17.86 14.90
CA ILE A 260 -2.48 -16.71 14.09
C ILE A 260 -0.97 -16.57 14.25
N VAL A 261 -0.26 -16.54 13.12
CA VAL A 261 1.19 -16.35 13.03
C VAL A 261 1.45 -14.99 12.39
N GLY A 262 2.16 -14.10 13.08
CA GLY A 262 2.59 -12.82 12.53
C GLY A 262 4.08 -12.83 12.23
N ARG A 263 4.45 -12.66 10.97
CA ARG A 263 5.85 -12.57 10.55
C ARG A 263 6.35 -11.15 10.55
N ASP A 264 7.63 -10.99 10.85
CA ASP A 264 8.36 -9.75 10.59
C ASP A 264 8.46 -9.49 9.09
N ASP A 265 8.67 -8.24 8.68
CA ASP A 265 8.76 -7.92 7.25
C ASP A 265 10.02 -8.50 6.61
N PHE A 266 9.88 -8.87 5.34
CA PHE A 266 10.99 -9.38 4.56
C PHE A 266 12.18 -8.41 4.47
N SER A 267 11.94 -7.09 4.55
CA SER A 267 12.99 -6.07 4.45
C SER A 267 13.80 -5.88 5.74
N SER A 268 13.46 -6.56 6.83
CA SER A 268 14.15 -6.47 8.13
C SER A 268 15.67 -6.68 8.01
N PHE A 269 16.11 -7.57 7.09
CA PHE A 269 17.54 -7.83 6.84
C PHE A 269 18.31 -6.60 6.36
N LEU A 270 17.66 -5.60 5.77
CA LEU A 270 18.28 -4.32 5.36
C LEU A 270 18.65 -3.45 6.56
N TYR A 271 18.13 -3.78 7.73
CA TYR A 271 18.27 -3.07 9.00
C TYR A 271 19.00 -3.91 10.06
N ASP A 272 19.70 -4.95 9.61
CA ASP A 272 20.43 -5.90 10.46
C ASP A 272 19.54 -6.63 11.49
N VAL A 273 18.24 -6.74 11.19
CA VAL A 273 17.28 -7.51 11.98
C VAL A 273 17.08 -8.89 11.34
N LYS A 274 17.22 -9.93 12.14
CA LYS A 274 17.02 -11.33 11.68
C LYS A 274 15.55 -11.67 11.75
N ARG A 275 14.92 -11.90 10.61
CA ARG A 275 13.57 -12.46 10.48
C ARG A 275 13.64 -13.97 10.77
N ALA A 276 12.68 -14.49 11.54
CA ALA A 276 12.54 -15.93 11.76
C ALA A 276 12.17 -16.65 10.45
N SER A 277 12.63 -17.88 10.29
CA SER A 277 12.13 -18.73 9.20
C SER A 277 10.66 -19.10 9.48
N LEU A 278 9.86 -19.26 8.43
CA LEU A 278 8.48 -19.70 8.63
C LEU A 278 8.41 -21.10 9.24
N SER A 279 9.33 -21.99 8.84
CA SER A 279 9.43 -23.32 9.41
C SER A 279 9.69 -23.32 10.92
N ASP A 280 10.54 -22.39 11.43
CA ASP A 280 10.78 -22.28 12.87
C ASP A 280 9.52 -21.83 13.63
N LEU A 281 8.72 -20.92 13.04
CA LEU A 281 7.46 -20.48 13.65
C LEU A 281 6.42 -21.60 13.62
N ILE A 282 6.21 -22.23 12.47
CA ILE A 282 5.19 -23.29 12.32
C ILE A 282 5.51 -24.53 13.17
N MET A 283 6.78 -24.83 13.43
CA MET A 283 7.19 -25.96 14.28
C MET A 283 6.54 -25.92 15.68
N PHE A 284 6.14 -24.75 16.17
CA PHE A 284 5.46 -24.57 17.47
C PHE A 284 3.94 -24.55 17.35
N THR A 285 3.37 -24.86 16.19
CA THR A 285 1.92 -24.87 15.95
C THR A 285 1.42 -26.28 15.68
N ASP A 286 0.14 -26.55 15.95
CA ASP A 286 -0.52 -27.78 15.52
C ASP A 286 -1.06 -27.60 14.09
N THR A 287 -0.41 -28.23 13.12
CA THR A 287 -0.81 -28.15 11.71
C THR A 287 -2.12 -28.89 11.38
N ASN A 288 -2.72 -29.62 12.33
CA ASN A 288 -4.04 -30.21 12.16
C ASN A 288 -5.17 -29.19 12.46
N THR A 289 -4.86 -28.06 13.07
CA THR A 289 -5.77 -26.93 13.29
C THR A 289 -5.53 -25.81 12.27
N PRO A 290 -6.52 -24.95 12.03
CA PRO A 290 -6.37 -23.80 11.11
C PRO A 290 -5.23 -22.86 11.52
N ILE A 291 -4.36 -22.56 10.55
CA ILE A 291 -3.25 -21.60 10.70
C ILE A 291 -3.46 -20.43 9.76
N ILE A 292 -3.54 -19.23 10.34
CA ILE A 292 -3.68 -17.96 9.62
C ILE A 292 -2.35 -17.20 9.73
N LEU A 293 -1.70 -16.96 8.60
CA LEU A 293 -0.43 -16.26 8.51
C LEU A 293 -0.66 -14.80 8.11
N LEU A 294 -0.13 -13.88 8.90
CA LEU A 294 0.01 -12.47 8.54
C LEU A 294 1.45 -12.24 8.07
N ASP A 295 1.64 -11.91 6.81
CA ASP A 295 2.95 -11.57 6.23
C ASP A 295 2.76 -10.42 5.24
N HIS A 296 3.42 -9.28 5.48
CA HIS A 296 3.18 -8.05 4.72
C HIS A 296 3.41 -8.23 3.22
N GLN A 297 4.55 -8.84 2.82
CA GLN A 297 4.91 -9.02 1.42
C GLN A 297 4.53 -10.43 0.91
N PRO A 298 3.69 -10.56 -0.13
CA PRO A 298 3.25 -11.85 -0.68
C PRO A 298 4.34 -12.49 -1.59
N LYS A 299 5.55 -12.66 -1.06
CA LYS A 299 6.72 -13.07 -1.88
C LYS A 299 6.73 -14.52 -2.24
N ASP A 300 6.51 -15.39 -1.29
CA ASP A 300 6.48 -16.83 -1.50
C ASP A 300 5.14 -17.40 -1.03
N LEU A 301 4.44 -18.04 -1.93
CA LEU A 301 3.17 -18.72 -1.64
C LEU A 301 3.32 -20.24 -1.55
N ASN A 302 4.49 -20.78 -1.90
CA ASN A 302 4.72 -22.23 -1.85
C ASN A 302 5.15 -22.64 -0.45
N GLU A 303 6.11 -21.93 0.16
CA GLU A 303 6.59 -22.23 1.51
C GLU A 303 5.44 -22.30 2.54
N PRO A 304 4.53 -21.28 2.66
CA PRO A 304 3.41 -21.38 3.59
C PRO A 304 2.49 -22.56 3.30
N ALA A 305 2.19 -22.84 2.03
CA ALA A 305 1.33 -23.96 1.63
C ALA A 305 1.95 -25.32 2.02
N GLU A 306 3.25 -25.50 1.80
CA GLU A 306 3.98 -26.73 2.14
C GLU A 306 4.10 -26.95 3.65
N LEU A 307 4.15 -25.85 4.42
CA LEU A 307 4.23 -25.90 5.89
C LEU A 307 2.86 -26.03 6.57
N GLY A 308 1.76 -26.13 5.81
CA GLY A 308 0.42 -26.38 6.34
C GLY A 308 -0.32 -25.12 6.81
N VAL A 309 0.09 -23.92 6.36
CA VAL A 309 -0.71 -22.70 6.50
C VAL A 309 -1.94 -22.78 5.61
N ASP A 310 -3.10 -22.37 6.11
CA ASP A 310 -4.36 -22.44 5.39
C ASP A 310 -4.71 -21.10 4.72
N LEU A 311 -4.46 -20.00 5.42
CA LEU A 311 -4.75 -18.66 4.93
C LEU A 311 -3.55 -17.73 5.18
N MET A 312 -3.08 -17.06 4.13
CA MET A 312 -2.10 -15.98 4.22
C MET A 312 -2.75 -14.64 3.86
N ILE A 313 -2.56 -13.65 4.71
CA ILE A 313 -3.13 -12.30 4.56
C ILE A 313 -1.99 -11.30 4.41
N SER A 314 -1.97 -10.56 3.30
CA SER A 314 -0.86 -9.68 2.91
C SER A 314 -1.34 -8.32 2.37
N GLY A 315 -0.40 -7.38 2.28
CA GLY A 315 -0.57 -6.06 1.66
C GLY A 315 0.54 -5.73 0.66
N HIS A 316 1.23 -4.61 0.86
CA HIS A 316 2.47 -4.17 0.20
C HIS A 316 2.34 -3.72 -1.25
N THR A 317 1.60 -4.43 -2.07
CA THR A 317 1.58 -4.21 -3.53
C THR A 317 0.74 -3.01 -3.96
N HIS A 318 -0.20 -2.57 -3.13
CA HIS A 318 -1.21 -1.55 -3.50
C HIS A 318 -1.99 -1.87 -4.80
N ALA A 319 -1.95 -3.13 -5.26
CA ALA A 319 -2.40 -3.53 -6.61
C ALA A 319 -1.76 -2.65 -7.71
N GLY A 320 -0.53 -2.15 -7.46
CA GLY A 320 0.23 -1.25 -8.32
C GLY A 320 -0.10 0.22 -8.21
N GLN A 321 -1.07 0.62 -7.39
CA GLN A 321 -1.56 1.99 -7.16
C GLN A 321 -1.81 2.81 -8.44
N ILE A 322 -0.81 2.89 -9.35
CA ILE A 322 -0.86 3.66 -10.60
C ILE A 322 -0.42 2.76 -11.77
N PHE A 323 -1.32 2.56 -12.74
CA PHE A 323 -0.95 1.88 -13.98
C PHE A 323 0.26 2.59 -14.65
N PRO A 324 1.27 1.88 -15.21
CA PRO A 324 1.34 0.43 -15.40
C PRO A 324 2.14 -0.33 -14.32
N ILE A 325 2.33 0.22 -13.13
CA ILE A 325 3.12 -0.41 -12.05
C ILE A 325 2.58 -1.82 -11.72
N ASN A 326 1.26 -1.99 -11.76
CA ASN A 326 0.61 -3.28 -11.59
C ASN A 326 1.07 -4.38 -12.56
N LEU A 327 1.59 -4.02 -13.74
CA LEU A 327 2.17 -4.98 -14.68
C LEU A 327 3.56 -5.43 -14.22
N VAL A 328 4.32 -4.52 -13.61
CA VAL A 328 5.65 -4.83 -13.05
C VAL A 328 5.49 -5.76 -11.84
N GLU A 329 4.53 -5.49 -10.97
CA GLU A 329 4.25 -6.32 -9.80
C GLU A 329 3.87 -7.76 -10.17
N LYS A 330 3.08 -7.96 -11.22
CA LYS A 330 2.74 -9.29 -11.74
C LYS A 330 3.96 -10.11 -12.20
N LEU A 331 5.09 -9.46 -12.45
CA LEU A 331 6.35 -10.16 -12.74
C LEU A 331 7.12 -10.51 -11.46
N MET A 332 6.80 -9.86 -10.34
CA MET A 332 7.50 -10.03 -9.07
C MET A 332 6.77 -10.96 -8.09
N TYR A 333 5.43 -10.94 -8.13
CA TYR A 333 4.58 -11.66 -7.17
C TYR A 333 3.58 -12.55 -7.89
N LYS A 334 3.39 -13.76 -7.38
CA LYS A 334 2.40 -14.72 -7.88
C LYS A 334 0.96 -14.25 -7.60
N ASN A 335 0.71 -13.64 -6.45
CA ASN A 335 -0.52 -12.94 -6.10
C ASN A 335 -0.19 -11.46 -5.84
N THR A 336 -0.68 -10.56 -6.67
CA THR A 336 -0.49 -9.11 -6.52
C THR A 336 -1.70 -8.41 -5.96
N TYR A 337 -2.87 -9.05 -5.98
CA TYR A 337 -4.12 -8.46 -5.51
C TYR A 337 -5.24 -9.48 -5.48
N GLY A 338 -6.04 -9.44 -4.42
CA GLY A 338 -7.23 -10.26 -4.30
C GLY A 338 -6.93 -11.68 -3.82
N LEU A 339 -7.83 -12.59 -4.12
CA LEU A 339 -7.77 -13.97 -3.67
C LEU A 339 -7.02 -14.86 -4.68
N TYR A 340 -6.09 -15.64 -4.19
CA TYR A 340 -5.42 -16.73 -4.88
C TYR A 340 -5.61 -18.02 -4.07
N GLN A 341 -5.89 -19.12 -4.74
CA GLN A 341 -5.89 -20.47 -4.16
C GLN A 341 -4.90 -21.37 -4.90
N ASN A 342 -4.22 -22.26 -4.18
CA ASN A 342 -3.41 -23.27 -4.82
C ASN A 342 -4.29 -24.35 -5.48
N GLN A 343 -3.67 -25.22 -6.31
CA GLN A 343 -4.41 -26.20 -7.11
C GLN A 343 -5.22 -27.19 -6.26
N ASP A 344 -4.73 -27.52 -5.07
CA ASP A 344 -5.33 -28.50 -4.16
C ASP A 344 -6.37 -27.86 -3.20
N HIS A 345 -6.58 -26.55 -3.32
CA HIS A 345 -7.50 -25.74 -2.49
C HIS A 345 -7.23 -25.85 -0.96
N HIS A 346 -6.03 -26.23 -0.56
CA HIS A 346 -5.62 -26.29 0.86
C HIS A 346 -5.01 -25.01 1.37
N PHE A 347 -4.59 -24.11 0.47
CA PHE A 347 -3.97 -22.83 0.82
C PHE A 347 -4.62 -21.70 0.05
N THR A 348 -4.96 -20.64 0.78
CA THR A 348 -5.51 -19.40 0.23
C THR A 348 -4.60 -18.23 0.59
N SER A 349 -4.32 -17.35 -0.37
CA SER A 349 -3.66 -16.07 -0.14
C SER A 349 -4.59 -14.92 -0.51
N ILE A 350 -4.71 -13.93 0.37
CA ILE A 350 -5.45 -12.69 0.13
C ILE A 350 -4.47 -11.52 0.23
N VAL A 351 -4.41 -10.72 -0.83
CA VAL A 351 -3.56 -9.53 -0.90
C VAL A 351 -4.45 -8.31 -1.06
N SER A 352 -4.39 -7.40 -0.08
CA SER A 352 -5.12 -6.13 -0.12
C SER A 352 -4.45 -5.11 -1.03
N SER A 353 -5.27 -4.25 -1.65
CA SER A 353 -4.76 -3.04 -2.34
C SER A 353 -4.38 -1.91 -1.38
N GLY A 354 -4.59 -2.08 -0.08
CA GLY A 354 -4.31 -1.09 0.96
C GLY A 354 -5.42 -0.06 1.18
N TYR A 355 -5.50 0.44 2.41
CA TYR A 355 -6.43 1.49 2.82
C TYR A 355 -5.96 2.87 2.38
N GLY A 356 -4.66 3.17 2.58
CA GLY A 356 -4.04 4.44 2.24
C GLY A 356 -3.41 4.46 0.84
N PHE A 357 -2.44 5.31 0.68
CA PHE A 357 -1.63 5.46 -0.53
C PHE A 357 -0.24 5.95 -0.16
N TRP A 358 0.75 5.61 -0.96
CA TRP A 358 2.09 6.18 -0.83
C TRP A 358 2.38 7.20 -1.93
N GLY A 359 3.09 8.29 -1.60
CA GLY A 359 3.42 9.35 -2.55
C GLY A 359 2.20 10.18 -2.99
N PRO A 360 1.93 10.36 -4.30
CA PRO A 360 0.85 11.20 -4.78
C PRO A 360 -0.53 10.63 -4.38
N PRO A 361 -1.48 11.48 -3.94
CA PRO A 361 -2.78 11.06 -3.42
C PRO A 361 -3.74 10.69 -4.56
N ILE A 362 -3.34 9.76 -5.41
CA ILE A 362 -4.14 9.26 -6.54
C ILE A 362 -3.97 7.75 -6.71
N ARG A 363 -5.04 7.10 -7.13
CA ARG A 363 -5.04 5.71 -7.60
C ARG A 363 -5.62 5.66 -9.01
N LEU A 364 -4.87 5.08 -9.95
CA LEU A 364 -5.31 4.94 -11.34
C LEU A 364 -5.41 3.45 -11.69
N MET A 365 -6.63 2.99 -11.99
CA MET A 365 -7.03 1.59 -12.23
C MET A 365 -6.99 0.69 -10.98
N THR A 366 -6.83 1.27 -9.79
CA THR A 366 -6.97 0.59 -8.49
C THR A 366 -7.81 1.45 -7.57
N ARG A 367 -8.19 0.94 -6.41
CA ARG A 367 -8.95 1.69 -5.40
C ARG A 367 -8.51 1.24 -4.01
N SER A 368 -8.50 2.17 -3.05
CA SER A 368 -8.31 1.87 -1.63
C SER A 368 -9.41 0.93 -1.12
N GLU A 369 -9.11 0.09 -0.14
CA GLU A 369 -10.08 -0.88 0.35
C GLU A 369 -9.91 -1.25 1.82
N ILE A 370 -11.00 -1.74 2.39
CA ILE A 370 -11.07 -2.54 3.62
C ILE A 370 -11.48 -3.94 3.18
N VAL A 371 -10.76 -4.96 3.60
CA VAL A 371 -11.07 -6.34 3.23
C VAL A 371 -11.79 -7.04 4.38
N VAL A 372 -12.89 -7.72 4.07
CA VAL A 372 -13.62 -8.59 4.99
C VAL A 372 -13.45 -10.02 4.52
N ILE A 373 -12.96 -10.87 5.40
CA ILE A 373 -12.71 -12.28 5.14
C ILE A 373 -13.64 -13.08 6.05
N ASP A 374 -14.67 -13.69 5.45
CA ASP A 374 -15.55 -14.61 6.12
C ASP A 374 -15.01 -16.03 5.94
N ILE A 375 -14.60 -16.66 7.03
CA ILE A 375 -13.98 -17.99 7.03
C ILE A 375 -15.04 -18.99 7.55
N GLU A 376 -15.17 -20.09 6.81
CA GLU A 376 -15.95 -21.26 7.21
C GLU A 376 -15.00 -22.42 7.48
N PHE A 377 -15.11 -23.05 8.65
CA PHE A 377 -14.29 -24.18 9.07
C PHE A 377 -15.06 -25.49 8.96
N GLU A 378 -14.32 -26.59 8.87
CA GLU A 378 -14.92 -27.91 8.99
C GLU A 378 -15.37 -28.16 10.44
N LYS A 379 -16.55 -28.78 10.62
CA LYS A 379 -17.04 -29.09 11.97
C LYS A 379 -16.09 -30.02 12.68
N SER A 380 -15.68 -29.68 13.88
CA SER A 380 -14.98 -30.64 14.74
C SER A 380 -15.92 -31.78 15.07
N ILE A 381 -15.58 -32.97 14.62
CA ILE A 381 -16.28 -34.20 15.04
C ILE A 381 -15.85 -34.46 16.48
N HIS A 382 -16.59 -33.91 17.45
CA HIS A 382 -16.42 -34.35 18.82
C HIS A 382 -16.78 -35.83 18.84
N LYS A 383 -15.78 -36.71 18.97
CA LYS A 383 -16.00 -38.09 19.40
C LYS A 383 -16.51 -37.98 20.84
N GLU A 384 -17.85 -38.17 21.02
CA GLU A 384 -18.48 -38.46 22.31
C GLU A 384 -17.81 -39.67 22.99
#